data_67ca027485837a514df481feb971af44
#
_entry.id   67ca027485837a514df481feb971af44
#
_cell.length_a   1.000
_cell.length_b   1.000
_cell.length_c   1.000
_cell.angle_alpha   90.00
_cell.angle_beta   90.00
_cell.angle_gamma   90.00
#
_symmetry.space_group_name_H-M   'P 1'
#
loop_
_entity.id
_entity.type
_entity.pdbx_description
1 polymer ?
#
loop_
_entity_poly.entity_id
_entity_poly.type
_entity_poly.pdbx_seq_one_letter_code
_entity_poly.pdbx_strand_id
1 'polypeptide(L)'
;MPDQYNEGDAVDLVLEAGQISLHDVFILHGSEANTSAKARRGMTLRFMPTTSVFDRDRAREMHETMGIVDHSHRTLYLMRGSDRSGENDFRMRM
;
A
#
# COMPACT_ATOMS: atom_id res chain seq x y z
N MET A 1 12.59 -13.00 -5.59
CA MET A 1 13.74 -12.14 -5.29
C MET A 1 14.78 -12.97 -4.53
N PRO A 2 15.49 -13.84 -5.21
CA PRO A 2 16.52 -14.64 -4.55
C PRO A 2 17.59 -13.71 -3.97
N ASP A 3 18.13 -14.05 -2.83
CA ASP A 3 19.24 -13.39 -2.14
C ASP A 3 18.97 -11.97 -1.55
N GLN A 4 17.73 -11.52 -1.48
CA GLN A 4 17.40 -10.22 -0.89
C GLN A 4 16.89 -10.29 0.55
N TYR A 5 16.61 -11.47 1.06
CA TYR A 5 16.15 -11.68 2.43
C TYR A 5 16.51 -13.09 2.91
N ASN A 6 16.57 -13.24 4.23
CA ASN A 6 16.74 -14.52 4.87
C ASN A 6 15.40 -14.91 5.54
N GLU A 7 14.82 -16.02 5.13
CA GLU A 7 13.57 -16.53 5.70
C GLU A 7 13.65 -16.78 7.21
N GLY A 8 14.85 -17.09 7.71
CA GLY A 8 15.09 -17.27 9.15
C GLY A 8 14.88 -15.99 9.97
N ASP A 9 14.91 -14.82 9.34
CA ASP A 9 14.69 -13.53 9.99
C ASP A 9 13.23 -13.06 9.89
N ALA A 10 12.38 -13.87 9.27
CA ALA A 10 10.96 -13.54 9.11
C ALA A 10 10.23 -13.51 10.46
N VAL A 11 9.36 -12.53 10.62
CA VAL A 11 8.49 -12.38 11.79
C VAL A 11 7.04 -12.59 11.36
N ASP A 12 6.39 -13.56 11.98
CA ASP A 12 4.97 -13.83 11.72
C ASP A 12 4.08 -12.75 12.34
N LEU A 13 3.23 -12.14 11.50
CA LEU A 13 2.21 -11.20 11.94
C LEU A 13 0.86 -11.92 12.09
N VAL A 14 0.66 -12.56 13.22
CA VAL A 14 -0.59 -13.24 13.53
C VAL A 14 -1.57 -12.24 14.14
N LEU A 15 -2.68 -11.98 13.44
CA LEU A 15 -3.70 -11.03 13.86
C LEU A 15 -5.04 -11.72 14.03
N GLU A 16 -5.74 -11.35 15.08
CA GLU A 16 -7.15 -11.70 15.27
C GLU A 16 -8.08 -10.71 14.57
N ALA A 17 -9.34 -11.07 14.41
CA ALA A 17 -10.34 -10.18 13.85
C ALA A 17 -10.42 -8.86 14.64
N GLY A 18 -10.40 -7.73 13.93
CA GLY A 18 -10.42 -6.40 14.54
C GLY A 18 -9.04 -5.83 14.89
N GLN A 19 -7.98 -6.63 14.77
CA GLN A 19 -6.61 -6.13 14.95
C GLN A 19 -6.04 -5.59 13.65
N ILE A 20 -5.04 -4.72 13.78
CA ILE A 20 -4.32 -4.11 12.65
C ILE A 20 -2.82 -4.23 12.85
N SER A 21 -2.08 -4.22 11.75
CA SER A 21 -0.63 -4.00 11.73
C SER A 21 -0.32 -2.72 10.97
N LEU A 22 0.72 -2.04 11.40
CA LEU A 22 1.30 -0.88 10.71
C LEU A 22 2.71 -1.23 10.29
N HIS A 23 3.04 -0.99 9.03
CA HIS A 23 4.40 -1.21 8.56
C HIS A 23 4.76 -0.20 7.46
N ASP A 24 6.04 0.06 7.37
CA ASP A 24 6.61 0.96 6.37
C ASP A 24 6.54 0.36 4.97
N VAL A 25 6.49 1.20 3.95
CA VAL A 25 6.44 0.79 2.54
C VAL A 25 7.70 0.03 2.11
N PHE A 26 8.82 0.22 2.78
CA PHE A 26 10.09 -0.43 2.46
C PHE A 26 10.24 -1.81 3.09
N ILE A 27 9.34 -2.22 3.96
CA ILE A 27 9.42 -3.55 4.57
C ILE A 27 9.07 -4.64 3.57
N LEU A 28 9.93 -5.61 3.43
CA LEU A 28 9.65 -6.80 2.64
C LEU A 28 8.65 -7.67 3.39
N HIS A 29 7.55 -8.01 2.75
CA HIS A 29 6.50 -8.80 3.36
C HIS A 29 5.82 -9.71 2.33
N GLY A 30 5.17 -10.72 2.83
CA GLY A 30 4.44 -11.67 1.99
C GLY A 30 3.55 -12.58 2.82
N SER A 31 2.89 -13.48 2.17
CA SER A 31 2.11 -14.53 2.82
C SER A 31 2.03 -15.76 1.93
N GLU A 32 1.96 -16.92 2.55
CA GLU A 32 1.69 -18.16 1.87
C GLU A 32 0.24 -18.20 1.35
N ALA A 33 -0.02 -19.10 0.42
CA ALA A 33 -1.36 -19.33 -0.09
C ALA A 33 -2.31 -19.77 1.04
N ASN A 34 -3.55 -19.30 0.98
CA ASN A 34 -4.58 -19.75 1.91
C ASN A 34 -5.04 -21.18 1.53
N THR A 35 -4.67 -22.13 2.33
CA THR A 35 -5.05 -23.56 2.17
C THR A 35 -6.26 -23.96 3.00
N SER A 36 -6.84 -23.02 3.76
CA SER A 36 -8.03 -23.27 4.59
C SER A 36 -9.34 -23.16 3.79
N ALA A 37 -10.42 -23.71 4.33
CA ALA A 37 -11.77 -23.55 3.77
C ALA A 37 -12.39 -22.18 4.03
N LYS A 38 -11.72 -21.29 4.77
CA LYS A 38 -12.22 -19.95 5.14
C LYS A 38 -11.58 -18.88 4.28
N ALA A 39 -12.37 -17.92 3.83
CA ALA A 39 -11.85 -16.73 3.16
C ALA A 39 -11.02 -15.87 4.14
N ARG A 40 -9.83 -15.48 3.73
CA ARG A 40 -9.02 -14.49 4.43
C ARG A 40 -9.37 -13.10 3.90
N ARG A 41 -10.02 -12.31 4.72
CA ARG A 41 -10.45 -10.96 4.36
C ARG A 41 -9.62 -9.95 5.14
N GLY A 42 -9.13 -8.93 4.44
CA GLY A 42 -8.38 -7.86 5.05
C GLY A 42 -8.60 -6.56 4.28
N MET A 43 -8.52 -5.44 5.00
CA MET A 43 -8.55 -4.11 4.42
C MET A 43 -7.16 -3.49 4.52
N THR A 44 -6.67 -2.99 3.40
CA THR A 44 -5.40 -2.29 3.34
C THR A 44 -5.65 -0.80 3.13
N LEU A 45 -5.13 0.01 4.04
CA LEU A 45 -5.14 1.46 3.94
C LEU A 45 -3.70 1.95 3.75
N ARG A 46 -3.53 2.93 2.88
CA ARG A 46 -2.22 3.52 2.61
C ARG A 46 -2.23 4.99 2.94
N PHE A 47 -1.20 5.42 3.64
CA PHE A 47 -0.99 6.81 4.03
C PHE A 47 0.37 7.29 3.52
N MET A 48 0.44 8.56 3.19
CA MET A 48 1.71 9.22 2.87
C MET A 48 1.79 10.56 3.59
N PRO A 49 2.99 11.05 3.90
CA PRO A 49 3.14 12.39 4.46
C PRO A 49 2.75 13.46 3.43
N THR A 50 2.25 14.60 3.90
CA THR A 50 1.87 15.72 3.02
C THR A 50 3.04 16.43 2.36
N THR A 51 4.26 16.05 2.70
CA THR A 51 5.50 16.45 2.00
C THR A 51 5.77 15.63 0.75
N SER A 52 5.09 14.50 0.60
CA SER A 52 5.19 13.63 -0.59
C SER A 52 4.15 14.03 -1.63
N VAL A 53 4.48 13.81 -2.89
CA VAL A 53 3.57 14.00 -4.03
C VAL A 53 3.15 12.65 -4.59
N PHE A 54 1.85 12.49 -4.83
CA PHE A 54 1.34 11.31 -5.52
C PHE A 54 1.46 11.50 -7.03
N ASP A 55 2.44 10.85 -7.62
CA ASP A 55 2.74 10.94 -9.05
C ASP A 55 1.80 10.06 -9.88
N ARG A 56 0.78 10.67 -10.47
CA ARG A 56 -0.24 9.98 -11.27
C ARG A 56 0.29 9.50 -12.61
N ASP A 57 1.21 10.23 -13.21
CA ASP A 57 1.80 9.86 -14.49
C ASP A 57 2.72 8.66 -14.32
N ARG A 58 3.50 8.64 -13.25
CA ARG A 58 4.32 7.49 -12.90
C ARG A 58 3.44 6.26 -12.57
N ALA A 59 2.34 6.43 -11.88
CA ALA A 59 1.40 5.35 -11.59
C ALA A 59 0.82 4.73 -12.86
N ARG A 60 0.49 5.55 -13.86
CA ARG A 60 0.01 5.10 -15.16
C ARG A 60 1.10 4.37 -15.94
N GLU A 61 2.28 4.94 -16.01
CA GLU A 61 3.43 4.30 -16.66
C GLU A 61 3.73 2.92 -16.07
N MET A 62 3.70 2.79 -14.75
CA MET A 62 3.91 1.50 -14.09
C MET A 62 2.81 0.48 -14.44
N HIS A 63 1.56 0.91 -14.55
CA HIS A 63 0.48 0.04 -15.03
C HIS A 63 0.77 -0.46 -16.46
N GLU A 64 1.12 0.44 -17.36
CA GLU A 64 1.35 0.13 -18.78
C GLU A 64 2.57 -0.76 -19.00
N THR A 65 3.66 -0.52 -18.26
CA THR A 65 4.93 -1.22 -18.45
C THR A 65 5.08 -2.49 -17.63
N MET A 66 4.51 -2.53 -16.42
CA MET A 66 4.69 -3.63 -15.46
C MET A 66 3.43 -4.49 -15.29
N GLY A 67 2.30 -4.08 -15.85
CA GLY A 67 1.03 -4.80 -15.74
C GLY A 67 0.43 -4.82 -14.33
N ILE A 68 0.86 -3.92 -13.45
CA ILE A 68 0.28 -3.77 -12.12
C ILE A 68 -1.04 -3.00 -12.18
N VAL A 69 -1.78 -2.98 -11.06
CA VAL A 69 -3.04 -2.23 -10.96
C VAL A 69 -2.81 -0.76 -11.27
N ASP A 70 -3.69 -0.16 -12.09
CA ASP A 70 -3.66 1.28 -12.36
C ASP A 70 -4.08 2.09 -11.12
N HIS A 71 -3.12 2.75 -10.53
CA HIS A 71 -3.33 3.63 -9.38
C HIS A 71 -3.47 5.10 -9.76
N SER A 72 -3.36 5.47 -11.04
CA SER A 72 -3.37 6.88 -11.48
C SER A 72 -4.67 7.62 -11.15
N HIS A 73 -5.77 6.89 -10.98
CA HIS A 73 -7.09 7.45 -10.67
C HIS A 73 -7.48 7.38 -9.18
N ARG A 74 -6.53 7.06 -8.30
CA ARG A 74 -6.79 7.01 -6.87
C ARG A 74 -7.24 8.37 -6.33
N THR A 75 -8.30 8.35 -5.51
CA THR A 75 -8.70 9.53 -4.74
C THR A 75 -7.77 9.71 -3.57
N LEU A 76 -7.26 10.92 -3.41
CA LEU A 76 -6.49 11.32 -2.24
C LEU A 76 -7.41 12.04 -1.25
N TYR A 77 -7.27 11.71 0.02
CA TYR A 77 -7.99 12.34 1.11
C TYR A 77 -7.00 12.99 2.06
N LEU A 78 -7.18 14.29 2.32
CA LEU A 78 -6.40 14.97 3.35
C LEU A 78 -6.93 14.56 4.72
N MET A 79 -6.25 13.65 5.39
CA MET A 79 -6.68 13.10 6.67
C MET A 79 -6.34 14.01 7.85
N ARG A 80 -5.25 14.78 7.75
CA ARG A 80 -4.78 15.67 8.80
C ARG A 80 -3.81 16.73 8.24
N GLY A 81 -3.86 17.92 8.83
CA GLY A 81 -2.93 19.02 8.51
C GLY A 81 -3.25 19.70 7.17
N SER A 82 -2.22 20.08 6.47
CA SER A 82 -2.31 20.74 5.15
C SER A 82 -1.36 20.06 4.18
N ASP A 83 -1.65 20.15 2.87
CA ASP A 83 -0.74 19.65 1.85
C ASP A 83 0.53 20.51 1.79
N ARG A 84 1.59 20.02 2.41
CA ARG A 84 2.86 20.74 2.49
C ARG A 84 3.63 20.76 1.17
N SER A 85 3.36 19.81 0.27
CA SER A 85 3.94 19.83 -1.06
C SER A 85 3.31 20.92 -1.93
N GLY A 86 2.02 21.21 -1.73
CA GLY A 86 1.21 22.12 -2.57
C GLY A 86 0.92 21.56 -3.97
N GLU A 87 1.28 20.32 -4.25
CA GLU A 87 1.23 19.73 -5.59
C GLU A 87 0.27 18.53 -5.69
N ASN A 88 -0.32 18.09 -4.58
CA ASN A 88 -1.26 16.97 -4.60
C ASN A 88 -2.64 17.38 -5.10
N ASP A 89 -3.19 16.55 -5.94
CA ASP A 89 -4.55 16.69 -6.46
C ASP A 89 -5.53 15.88 -5.59
N PHE A 90 -6.29 16.58 -4.74
CA PHE A 90 -7.32 16.00 -3.90
C PHE A 90 -8.65 15.92 -4.66
N ARG A 91 -8.83 14.85 -5.44
CA ARG A 91 -10.11 14.62 -6.12
C ARG A 91 -11.12 14.07 -5.15
N MET A 92 -12.18 14.83 -4.88
CA MET A 92 -13.32 14.29 -4.16
C MET A 92 -14.13 13.38 -5.07
N ARG A 93 -14.54 12.22 -4.56
CA ARG A 93 -15.65 11.49 -5.18
C ARG A 93 -16.93 12.29 -4.92
N MET A 94 -17.49 12.75 -5.98
CA MET A 94 -18.88 13.20 -5.93
C MET A 94 -19.81 12.00 -5.98
#